data_2778a39d4da14e5b64c44662cb3fd5a4
#
_entry.id   2778a39d4da14e5b64c44662cb3fd5a4
#
_cell.length_a   1.000
_cell.length_b   1.000
_cell.length_c   1.000
_cell.angle_alpha   90.00
_cell.angle_beta   90.00
_cell.angle_gamma   90.00
#
_symmetry.space_group_name_H-M   'P 1'
#
loop_
_entity.id
_entity.type
_entity.pdbx_description
1 polymer ?
#
loop_
_entity_poly.entity_id
_entity_poly.type
_entity_poly.pdbx_seq_one_letter_code
_entity_poly.pdbx_strand_id
1 'polypeptide(L)' 'MIVNGEEIKLESLCTVSELVTSLGYRPELIAIELNGEILPKKEYASTALEDTDVMEIVMFMGGGSC' A
#
# COMPACT_ATOMS: atom_id res chain seq x y z
N MET A 1 -6.51 -6.89 7.75
CA MET A 1 -5.90 -7.03 6.41
C MET A 1 -4.47 -7.49 6.55
N ILE A 2 -3.90 -7.95 5.47
CA ILE A 2 -2.52 -8.45 5.47
C ILE A 2 -1.68 -7.52 4.62
N VAL A 3 -0.55 -7.07 5.17
CA VAL A 3 0.39 -6.21 4.47
C VAL A 3 1.76 -6.85 4.55
N ASN A 4 2.32 -7.20 3.39
CA ASN A 4 3.63 -7.84 3.30
C ASN A 4 3.71 -9.09 4.19
N GLY A 5 2.62 -9.85 4.23
CA GLY A 5 2.57 -11.09 4.99
C GLY A 5 2.26 -10.93 6.45
N GLU A 6 2.09 -9.71 6.93
CA GLU A 6 1.79 -9.47 8.34
C GLU A 6 0.35 -8.99 8.49
N GLU A 7 -0.33 -9.55 9.45
CA GLU A 7 -1.70 -9.13 9.69
C GLU A 7 -1.71 -7.84 10.48
N ILE A 8 -2.46 -6.85 9.99
CA ILE A 8 -2.68 -5.61 10.71
C ILE A 8 -4.17 -5.37 10.79
N LYS A 9 -4.57 -4.57 11.76
CA LYS A 9 -5.96 -4.28 11.97
C LYS A 9 -6.26 -2.87 11.50
N LEU A 10 -7.29 -2.74 10.65
CA LEU A 10 -7.75 -1.43 10.25
C LEU A 10 -8.71 -0.93 11.31
N GLU A 11 -8.37 0.20 11.92
CA GLU A 11 -9.23 0.76 12.97
C GLU A 11 -10.36 1.60 12.39
N SER A 12 -10.21 2.03 11.16
CA SER A 12 -11.25 2.79 10.48
C SER A 12 -11.05 2.63 8.99
N LEU A 13 -12.07 3.00 8.24
CA LEU A 13 -11.95 2.98 6.80
C LEU A 13 -10.88 3.95 6.35
N CYS A 14 -10.02 3.50 5.45
CA CYS A 14 -8.98 4.37 4.92
C CYS A 14 -8.70 3.96 3.49
N THR A 15 -8.06 4.87 2.77
CA THR A 15 -7.60 4.57 1.42
C THR A 15 -6.21 3.97 1.45
N VAL A 16 -5.80 3.43 0.30
CA VAL A 16 -4.43 2.93 0.17
C VAL A 16 -3.43 4.03 0.50
N SER A 17 -3.67 5.22 -0.03
CA SER A 17 -2.76 6.34 0.23
C SER A 17 -2.63 6.64 1.72
N GLU A 18 -3.74 6.63 2.42
CA GLU A 18 -3.70 6.91 3.85
C GLU A 18 -2.96 5.84 4.61
N LEU A 19 -3.17 4.58 4.26
CA LEU A 19 -2.50 3.51 4.97
C LEU A 19 -1.00 3.54 4.76
N VAL A 20 -0.56 3.66 3.50
CA VAL A 20 0.88 3.62 3.25
C VAL A 20 1.58 4.82 3.87
N THR A 21 0.92 5.98 3.90
CA THR A 21 1.49 7.13 4.56
C THR A 21 1.63 6.90 6.06
N SER A 22 0.62 6.29 6.66
CA SER A 22 0.67 6.03 8.10
C SER A 22 1.74 5.00 8.45
N LEU A 23 2.09 4.12 7.52
CA LEU A 23 3.14 3.14 7.73
C LEU A 23 4.53 3.71 7.46
N GLY A 24 4.62 4.95 7.02
CA GLY A 24 5.91 5.58 6.78
C GLY A 24 6.44 5.47 5.37
N TYR A 25 5.65 4.96 4.45
CA TYR A 25 6.08 4.86 3.06
C TYR A 25 5.78 6.13 2.31
N ARG A 26 6.57 6.40 1.30
CA ARG A 26 6.32 7.49 0.37
C ARG A 26 5.72 6.90 -0.90
N PRO A 27 4.50 7.27 -1.27
CA PRO A 27 3.83 6.62 -2.39
C PRO A 27 4.60 6.66 -3.69
N GLU A 28 5.40 7.71 -3.91
CA GLU A 28 6.14 7.83 -5.15
C GLU A 28 7.31 6.86 -5.24
N LEU A 29 7.67 6.21 -4.14
CA LEU A 29 8.82 5.31 -4.11
C LEU A 29 8.43 3.85 -3.97
N ILE A 30 7.16 3.54 -4.10
CA ILE A 30 6.70 2.17 -3.90
C ILE A 30 5.77 1.75 -5.04
N ALA A 31 5.62 0.45 -5.17
CA ALA A 31 4.59 -0.15 -6.00
C ALA A 31 3.73 -1.00 -5.08
N ILE A 32 2.44 -1.03 -5.37
CA ILE A 32 1.49 -1.76 -4.53
C ILE A 32 0.77 -2.80 -5.35
N GLU A 33 0.69 -4.01 -4.79
CA GLU A 33 -0.13 -5.06 -5.32
C GLU A 33 -1.26 -5.30 -4.34
N LEU A 34 -2.48 -5.18 -4.80
CA LEU A 34 -3.66 -5.34 -3.95
C LEU A 34 -4.44 -6.53 -4.44
N ASN A 35 -4.56 -7.54 -3.57
CA ASN A 35 -5.30 -8.76 -3.90
C ASN A 35 -4.81 -9.39 -5.19
N GLY A 36 -3.49 -9.38 -5.39
CA GLY A 36 -2.88 -10.02 -6.54
C GLY A 36 -2.80 -9.17 -7.79
N GLU A 37 -3.20 -7.92 -7.73
CA GLU A 37 -3.18 -7.05 -8.91
C GLU A 37 -2.43 -5.77 -8.61
N ILE A 38 -1.65 -5.33 -9.59
CA ILE A 38 -0.93 -4.07 -9.47
C ILE A 38 -1.92 -2.92 -9.42
N LEU A 39 -1.78 -2.06 -8.43
CA LEU A 39 -2.66 -0.90 -8.28
C LEU A 39 -1.95 0.33 -8.84
N PRO A 40 -2.54 1.01 -9.82
CA PRO A 40 -1.93 2.23 -10.36
C PRO A 40 -1.85 3.31 -9.29
N LYS A 41 -0.77 4.10 -9.33
CA LYS A 41 -0.57 5.14 -8.32
C LYS A 41 -1.71 6.14 -8.30
N LYS A 42 -2.28 6.43 -9.45
CA LYS A 42 -3.36 7.40 -9.51
C LYS A 42 -4.60 6.95 -8.74
N GLU A 43 -4.66 5.67 -8.38
CA GLU A 43 -5.81 5.15 -7.65
C GLU A 43 -5.55 4.98 -6.17
N TYR A 44 -4.34 5.31 -5.70
CA TYR A 44 -4.02 5.12 -4.28
C TYR A 44 -4.96 5.92 -3.38
N ALA A 45 -5.30 7.14 -3.78
CA ALA A 45 -6.11 8.01 -2.93
C ALA A 45 -7.59 7.71 -3.04
N SER A 46 -8.00 6.92 -4.02
CA SER A 46 -9.42 6.64 -4.22
C SER A 46 -9.80 5.19 -3.93
N THR A 47 -8.83 4.34 -3.63
CA THR A 47 -9.11 2.94 -3.35
C THR A 47 -9.26 2.73 -1.85
N ALA A 48 -10.46 2.40 -1.42
CA ALA A 48 -10.73 2.14 -0.01
C ALA A 48 -10.30 0.71 0.32
N LEU A 49 -9.77 0.54 1.52
CA LEU A 49 -9.30 -0.75 1.99
C LEU A 49 -10.31 -1.40 2.93
N GLU A 50 -10.28 -2.73 2.96
CA GLU A 50 -11.13 -3.52 3.83
C GLU A 50 -10.26 -4.51 4.61
N ASP A 51 -10.81 -5.01 5.71
CA ASP A 51 -10.07 -5.95 6.55
C ASP A 51 -9.72 -7.25 5.83
N THR A 52 -10.42 -7.57 4.75
CA THR A 52 -10.14 -8.81 4.01
C THR A 52 -9.10 -8.62 2.92
N ASP A 53 -8.61 -7.42 2.72
CA ASP A 53 -7.65 -7.17 1.64
C ASP A 53 -6.28 -7.70 1.98
N VAL A 54 -5.55 -8.09 0.93
CA VAL A 54 -4.16 -8.53 1.02
C VAL A 54 -3.33 -7.61 0.15
N MET A 55 -2.37 -6.94 0.76
CA MET A 55 -1.57 -5.95 0.05
C MET A 55 -0.09 -6.27 0.17
N GLU A 56 0.64 -6.05 -0.92
CA GLU A 56 2.09 -6.12 -0.90
C GLU A 56 2.66 -4.80 -1.34
N ILE A 57 3.66 -4.34 -0.61
CA ILE A 57 4.33 -3.07 -0.89
C ILE A 57 5.77 -3.38 -1.26
N VAL A 58 6.18 -2.92 -2.43
CA VAL A 58 7.55 -3.10 -2.91
C VAL A 58 8.19 -1.74 -3.02
N MET A 59 9.33 -1.56 -2.39
CA MET A 59 10.05 -0.30 -2.47
C MET A 59 11.00 -0.32 -3.67
N PHE A 60 11.03 0.79 -4.39
CA PHE A 60 12.02 0.94 -5.44
C PHE A 60 13.34 1.32 -4.82
N MET A 61 14.35 0.56 -5.13
CA MET A 61 15.66 0.82 -4.54
C MET A 61 16.58 1.62 -5.43
N GLY A 62 16.31 1.58 -6.69
CA GLY A 62 17.28 2.12 -7.61
C GLY A 62 17.38 3.61 -7.60
N GLY A 63 16.34 4.27 -7.19
CA GLY A 63 16.35 5.72 -7.26
C GLY A 63 17.47 6.35 -6.47
N GLY A 64 17.81 5.74 -5.36
CA GLY A 64 18.83 6.35 -4.56
C GLY A 64 20.22 6.00 -4.94
N SER A 65 20.34 5.06 -5.76
CA SER A 65 21.65 4.53 -6.02
C SER A 65 22.42 5.30 -7.01
N CYS A 66 21.77 6.16 -7.63
CA CYS A 66 22.48 6.76 -8.68
C CYS A 66 23.23 7.84 -8.35
#